data_bd7095c6e45ff527b952aeffbe687c45
#
_entry.id   bd7095c6e45ff527b952aeffbe687c45
#
_cell.length_a   1.000
_cell.length_b   1.000
_cell.length_c   1.000
_cell.angle_alpha   90.00
_cell.angle_beta   90.00
_cell.angle_gamma   90.00
#
_symmetry.space_group_name_H-M   'P 1'
#
loop_
_entity.id
_entity.type
_entity.pdbx_description
1 polymer ?
#
loop_
_entity_poly.entity_id
_entity_poly.type
_entity_poly.pdbx_seq_one_letter_code
_entity_poly.pdbx_strand_id
1 'polypeptide(L)'
;CDKDMNGKVVSREGKTGRAFINSSSPHYYLNLPYSMINLKKTYEYAPEPVYGELLGTEAVIWTEHISSIKSLDFMVLPRIAAIAEIAWSDKDDRSYERFLNSLPEYYDLLNIYEVRYATLKQANPSKLRKAAYGVAWRNKTVNFHRLYDLAEDEKTRSLAKKENR
;
A
#
# COMPACT_ATOMS: atom_id res chain seq x y z
N CYS A 1 6.94 16.30 7.60
CA CYS A 1 6.96 14.95 7.01
C CYS A 1 8.39 14.50 6.85
N ASP A 2 8.92 13.86 7.88
CA ASP A 2 10.33 13.45 7.87
C ASP A 2 10.50 12.14 7.12
N LYS A 3 11.56 12.05 6.33
CA LYS A 3 12.00 10.83 5.68
C LYS A 3 12.55 9.85 6.72
N ASP A 4 11.68 9.34 7.58
CA ASP A 4 12.08 8.33 8.58
C ASP A 4 12.31 7.00 7.90
N MET A 5 13.47 6.88 7.28
CA MET A 5 13.87 5.67 6.55
C MET A 5 14.10 4.46 7.49
N ASN A 6 14.30 4.68 8.79
CA ASN A 6 14.75 3.64 9.72
C ASN A 6 14.08 3.72 11.11
N GLY A 7 12.96 4.39 11.29
CA GLY A 7 12.32 4.54 12.61
C GLY A 7 13.08 5.45 13.60
N LYS A 8 14.15 6.10 13.16
CA LYS A 8 15.00 6.94 14.04
C LYS A 8 14.29 8.20 14.53
N VAL A 9 13.39 8.76 13.70
CA VAL A 9 12.61 9.95 14.08
C VAL A 9 11.61 9.56 15.15
N VAL A 10 10.89 8.45 14.95
CA VAL A 10 9.96 7.91 15.95
C VAL A 10 10.68 7.67 17.28
N SER A 11 11.84 7.06 17.27
CA SER A 11 12.64 6.82 18.47
C SER A 11 13.14 8.11 19.14
N ARG A 12 13.50 9.13 18.34
CA ARG A 12 13.96 10.42 18.85
C ARG A 12 12.83 11.20 19.51
N GLU A 13 11.71 11.35 18.80
CA GLU A 13 10.56 12.11 19.31
C GLU A 13 9.91 11.41 20.51
N GLY A 14 9.86 10.08 20.51
CA GLY A 14 9.41 9.32 21.68
C GLY A 14 10.22 9.63 22.95
N LYS A 15 11.53 9.92 22.86
CA LYS A 15 12.36 10.32 24.00
C LYS A 15 11.98 11.67 24.61
N THR A 16 11.25 12.51 23.88
CA THR A 16 10.76 13.80 24.38
C THR A 16 9.53 13.65 25.29
N GLY A 17 8.96 12.46 25.41
CA GLY A 17 7.71 12.20 26.14
C GLY A 17 6.45 12.76 25.46
N ARG A 18 6.54 13.21 24.21
CA ARG A 18 5.40 13.72 23.46
C ARG A 18 4.62 12.59 22.83
N ALA A 19 3.30 12.76 22.77
CA ALA A 19 2.42 11.94 21.96
C ALA A 19 2.62 12.26 20.47
N PHE A 20 2.56 11.25 19.59
CA PHE A 20 2.77 11.42 18.16
C PHE A 20 1.93 10.45 17.32
N ILE A 21 1.70 10.82 16.06
CA ILE A 21 1.10 9.97 15.03
C ILE A 21 2.20 9.60 14.02
N ASN A 22 2.27 8.33 13.66
CA ASN A 22 3.26 7.84 12.71
C ASN A 22 2.78 7.96 11.26
N SER A 23 3.51 8.73 10.45
CA SER A 23 3.29 8.94 9.01
C SER A 23 4.50 8.51 8.20
N SER A 24 4.95 7.28 8.35
CA SER A 24 6.19 6.79 7.72
C SER A 24 6.17 6.86 6.20
N SER A 25 6.97 7.74 5.59
CA SER A 25 7.00 7.92 4.14
C SER A 25 7.40 6.65 3.37
N PRO A 26 8.36 5.83 3.80
CA PRO A 26 8.73 4.63 3.08
C PRO A 26 7.75 3.45 3.22
N HIS A 27 6.68 3.59 4.02
CA HIS A 27 5.74 2.50 4.28
C HIS A 27 4.28 2.88 4.04
N TYR A 28 3.87 4.12 4.35
CA TYR A 28 2.48 4.56 4.38
C TYR A 28 2.14 5.67 3.37
N TYR A 29 3.08 6.04 2.48
CA TYR A 29 2.79 6.96 1.38
C TYR A 29 2.18 6.21 0.21
N LEU A 30 0.84 6.18 0.17
CA LEU A 30 0.08 5.38 -0.80
C LEU A 30 0.06 5.98 -2.21
N ASN A 31 0.54 7.21 -2.40
CA ASN A 31 0.79 7.80 -3.71
C ASN A 31 2.04 7.23 -4.41
N LEU A 32 2.89 6.50 -3.69
CA LEU A 32 4.04 5.81 -4.30
C LEU A 32 3.63 4.45 -4.88
N PRO A 33 4.24 4.06 -6.02
CA PRO A 33 3.85 2.83 -6.72
C PRO A 33 4.18 1.57 -5.90
N TYR A 34 3.47 0.49 -6.17
CA TYR A 34 3.67 -0.82 -5.53
C TYR A 34 5.07 -1.41 -5.70
N SER A 35 5.82 -0.96 -6.71
CA SER A 35 7.24 -1.32 -6.86
C SER A 35 8.13 -0.75 -5.75
N MET A 36 7.75 0.37 -5.15
CA MET A 36 8.46 1.04 -4.05
C MET A 36 7.89 0.66 -2.69
N ILE A 37 6.56 0.73 -2.55
CA ILE A 37 5.82 0.41 -1.32
C ILE A 37 4.78 -0.66 -1.66
N ASN A 38 5.17 -1.93 -1.54
CA ASN A 38 4.27 -3.04 -1.78
C ASN A 38 3.45 -3.37 -0.54
N LEU A 39 2.40 -4.18 -0.72
CA LEU A 39 1.48 -4.57 0.34
C LEU A 39 2.20 -5.21 1.54
N LYS A 40 3.13 -6.14 1.26
CA LYS A 40 3.91 -6.81 2.31
C LYS A 40 4.72 -5.82 3.13
N LYS A 41 5.43 -4.91 2.46
CA LYS A 41 6.25 -3.88 3.13
C LYS A 41 5.39 -2.94 3.99
N THR A 42 4.18 -2.60 3.54
CA THR A 42 3.23 -1.81 4.33
C THR A 42 2.78 -2.56 5.56
N TYR A 43 2.41 -3.84 5.43
CA TYR A 43 1.93 -4.66 6.53
C TYR A 43 3.00 -4.99 7.57
N GLU A 44 4.23 -5.30 7.14
CA GLU A 44 5.32 -5.69 8.04
C GLU A 44 5.90 -4.52 8.84
N TYR A 45 5.58 -3.28 8.44
CA TYR A 45 6.00 -2.11 9.19
C TYR A 45 4.96 -1.75 10.25
N ALA A 46 5.24 -2.14 11.48
CA ALA A 46 4.47 -1.70 12.63
C ALA A 46 5.38 -0.80 13.50
N PRO A 47 5.07 0.50 13.62
CA PRO A 47 5.86 1.38 14.46
C PRO A 47 5.67 1.01 15.93
N GLU A 48 6.78 0.82 16.63
CA GLU A 48 6.76 0.64 18.08
C GLU A 48 7.46 1.84 18.72
N PRO A 49 6.81 2.52 19.65
CA PRO A 49 7.47 3.56 20.40
C PRO A 49 8.46 2.90 21.37
N VAL A 50 9.73 3.28 21.26
CA VAL A 50 10.73 2.93 22.28
C VAL A 50 10.51 3.80 23.52
N TYR A 51 9.96 5.00 23.31
CA TYR A 51 9.62 5.98 24.34
C TYR A 51 8.45 6.86 23.84
N GLY A 52 7.67 7.40 24.75
CA GLY A 52 6.54 8.26 24.41
C GLY A 52 5.27 7.48 24.07
N GLU A 53 4.23 8.20 23.66
CA GLU A 53 2.92 7.65 23.34
C GLU A 53 2.66 7.69 21.84
N LEU A 54 2.53 6.54 21.21
CA LEU A 54 2.07 6.43 19.84
C LEU A 54 0.53 6.45 19.83
N LEU A 55 -0.06 7.56 19.37
CA LEU A 55 -1.52 7.71 19.29
C LEU A 55 -2.13 6.92 18.13
N GLY A 56 -1.34 6.62 17.11
CA GLY A 56 -1.80 5.87 15.94
C GLY A 56 -0.90 6.06 14.72
N THR A 57 -1.44 5.64 13.57
CA THR A 57 -0.77 5.75 12.29
C THR A 57 -1.69 6.36 11.24
N GLU A 58 -1.12 7.02 10.25
CA GLU A 58 -1.87 7.60 9.14
C GLU A 58 -1.31 7.17 7.78
N ALA A 59 -2.20 6.92 6.84
CA ALA A 59 -1.87 6.74 5.43
C ALA A 59 -1.86 8.10 4.73
N VAL A 60 -0.79 8.39 4.00
CA VAL A 60 -0.60 9.67 3.33
C VAL A 60 -0.79 9.49 1.83
N ILE A 61 -1.56 10.39 1.21
CA ILE A 61 -1.83 10.39 -0.22
C ILE A 61 -1.58 11.79 -0.77
N TRP A 62 -0.49 11.94 -1.51
CA TRP A 62 -0.21 13.12 -2.30
C TRP A 62 -0.72 12.88 -3.72
N THR A 63 -1.48 13.81 -4.26
CA THR A 63 -2.22 13.57 -5.51
C THR A 63 -1.47 13.95 -6.78
N GLU A 64 -0.22 14.36 -6.70
CA GLU A 64 0.59 14.79 -7.84
C GLU A 64 0.73 13.76 -8.97
N HIS A 65 0.49 12.47 -8.65
CA HIS A 65 0.57 11.37 -9.61
C HIS A 65 -0.76 10.60 -9.73
N ILE A 66 -1.85 11.14 -9.16
CA ILE A 66 -3.17 10.51 -9.14
C ILE A 66 -4.13 11.39 -9.93
N SER A 67 -4.53 10.92 -11.10
CA SER A 67 -5.31 11.71 -12.07
C SER A 67 -6.79 11.35 -12.14
N SER A 68 -7.22 10.29 -11.46
CA SER A 68 -8.59 9.82 -11.46
C SER A 68 -8.93 9.04 -10.19
N ILE A 69 -10.24 8.93 -9.89
CA ILE A 69 -10.73 8.09 -8.78
C ILE A 69 -10.27 6.64 -8.95
N LYS A 70 -10.35 6.09 -10.15
CA LYS A 70 -9.87 4.72 -10.43
C LYS A 70 -8.38 4.54 -10.14
N SER A 71 -7.56 5.56 -10.40
CA SER A 71 -6.14 5.56 -10.05
C SER A 71 -5.93 5.64 -8.55
N LEU A 72 -6.72 6.46 -7.86
CA LEU A 72 -6.71 6.56 -6.41
C LEU A 72 -7.03 5.21 -5.76
N ASP A 73 -8.14 4.61 -6.13
CA ASP A 73 -8.59 3.31 -5.63
C ASP A 73 -7.52 2.24 -5.82
N PHE A 74 -6.96 2.15 -7.03
CA PHE A 74 -5.88 1.21 -7.34
C PHE A 74 -4.64 1.43 -6.46
N MET A 75 -4.26 2.68 -6.21
CA MET A 75 -3.08 3.00 -5.40
C MET A 75 -3.29 2.74 -3.92
N VAL A 76 -4.50 2.92 -3.44
CA VAL A 76 -4.86 2.80 -2.02
C VAL A 76 -5.16 1.35 -1.65
N LEU A 77 -5.92 0.64 -2.48
CA LEU A 77 -6.43 -0.70 -2.19
C LEU A 77 -5.54 -1.81 -2.77
N PRO A 78 -5.12 -2.81 -1.98
CA PRO A 78 -5.55 -3.12 -0.60
C PRO A 78 -4.63 -2.57 0.51
N ARG A 79 -3.65 -1.69 0.22
CA ARG A 79 -2.68 -1.22 1.23
C ARG A 79 -3.34 -0.54 2.44
N ILE A 80 -4.43 0.20 2.23
CA ILE A 80 -5.14 0.84 3.35
C ILE A 80 -5.76 -0.19 4.30
N ALA A 81 -6.21 -1.34 3.80
CA ALA A 81 -6.70 -2.41 4.66
C ALA A 81 -5.58 -2.99 5.54
N ALA A 82 -4.36 -3.12 4.99
CA ALA A 82 -3.19 -3.54 5.77
C ALA A 82 -2.84 -2.52 6.87
N ILE A 83 -2.90 -1.22 6.56
CA ILE A 83 -2.65 -0.15 7.55
C ILE A 83 -3.75 -0.17 8.63
N ALA A 84 -5.01 -0.36 8.24
CA ALA A 84 -6.12 -0.45 9.19
C ALA A 84 -5.94 -1.64 10.15
N GLU A 85 -5.57 -2.82 9.65
CA GLU A 85 -5.32 -3.98 10.52
C GLU A 85 -4.19 -3.69 11.51
N ILE A 86 -3.09 -3.08 11.05
CA ILE A 86 -1.98 -2.71 11.94
C ILE A 86 -2.40 -1.68 12.99
N ALA A 87 -3.25 -0.72 12.62
CA ALA A 87 -3.69 0.34 13.52
C ALA A 87 -4.66 -0.16 14.60
N TRP A 88 -5.46 -1.19 14.31
CA TRP A 88 -6.55 -1.65 15.15
C TRP A 88 -6.32 -3.02 15.82
N SER A 89 -5.26 -3.74 15.43
CA SER A 89 -4.95 -5.06 16.01
C SER A 89 -3.76 -4.98 16.96
N ASP A 90 -3.85 -5.72 18.05
CA ASP A 90 -2.71 -5.92 18.95
C ASP A 90 -1.59 -6.64 18.21
N LYS A 91 -0.34 -6.38 18.64
CA LYS A 91 0.84 -6.90 17.96
C LYS A 91 0.84 -8.42 17.85
N ASP A 92 0.45 -9.11 18.90
CA ASP A 92 0.45 -10.57 18.98
C ASP A 92 -0.64 -11.21 18.12
N ASP A 93 -1.66 -10.43 17.76
CA ASP A 93 -2.76 -10.84 16.89
C ASP A 93 -2.50 -10.59 15.40
N ARG A 94 -1.41 -9.92 15.03
CA ARG A 94 -1.09 -9.62 13.63
C ARG A 94 -0.48 -10.81 12.92
N SER A 95 -1.05 -11.19 11.79
CA SER A 95 -0.51 -12.24 10.92
C SER A 95 -0.72 -11.89 9.47
N TYR A 96 0.38 -11.69 8.75
CA TYR A 96 0.32 -11.40 7.31
C TYR A 96 -0.35 -12.52 6.52
N GLU A 97 -0.16 -13.78 6.92
CA GLU A 97 -0.82 -14.92 6.29
C GLU A 97 -2.34 -14.87 6.50
N ARG A 98 -2.80 -14.62 7.75
CA ARG A 98 -4.22 -14.45 8.03
C ARG A 98 -4.81 -13.29 7.25
N PHE A 99 -4.12 -12.15 7.19
CA PHE A 99 -4.51 -11.00 6.37
C PHE A 99 -4.65 -11.37 4.89
N LEU A 100 -3.70 -12.13 4.32
CA LEU A 100 -3.80 -12.58 2.95
C LEU A 100 -4.98 -13.51 2.71
N ASN A 101 -5.32 -14.35 3.68
CA ASN A 101 -6.46 -15.27 3.61
C ASN A 101 -7.81 -14.55 3.69
N SER A 102 -7.88 -13.37 4.29
CA SER A 102 -9.10 -12.53 4.33
C SER A 102 -9.28 -11.64 3.09
N LEU A 103 -8.23 -11.43 2.28
CA LEU A 103 -8.29 -10.57 1.11
C LEU A 103 -9.34 -10.99 0.04
N PRO A 104 -9.59 -12.28 -0.23
CA PRO A 104 -10.62 -12.67 -1.21
C PRO A 104 -11.99 -12.10 -0.86
N GLU A 105 -12.46 -12.22 0.38
CA GLU A 105 -13.75 -11.65 0.82
C GLU A 105 -13.75 -10.12 0.71
N TYR A 106 -12.65 -9.48 1.04
CA TYR A 106 -12.49 -8.04 0.86
C TYR A 106 -12.56 -7.63 -0.62
N TYR A 107 -11.94 -8.38 -1.52
CA TYR A 107 -12.01 -8.14 -2.95
C TYR A 107 -13.42 -8.38 -3.52
N ASP A 108 -14.15 -9.35 -3.01
CA ASP A 108 -15.55 -9.58 -3.40
C ASP A 108 -16.42 -8.39 -3.01
N LEU A 109 -16.22 -7.83 -1.81
CA LEU A 109 -16.90 -6.59 -1.41
C LEU A 109 -16.56 -5.41 -2.33
N LEU A 110 -15.29 -5.21 -2.66
CA LEU A 110 -14.87 -4.15 -3.60
C LEU A 110 -15.46 -4.35 -5.00
N ASN A 111 -15.63 -5.59 -5.45
CA ASN A 111 -16.28 -5.90 -6.73
C ASN A 111 -17.78 -5.56 -6.71
N ILE A 112 -18.49 -5.82 -5.60
CA ILE A 112 -19.91 -5.43 -5.45
C ILE A 112 -20.09 -3.93 -5.59
N TYR A 113 -19.17 -3.14 -5.05
CA TYR A 113 -19.20 -1.68 -5.14
C TYR A 113 -18.49 -1.10 -6.38
N GLU A 114 -18.08 -1.95 -7.32
CA GLU A 114 -17.36 -1.56 -8.54
C GLU A 114 -16.09 -0.72 -8.27
N VAL A 115 -15.48 -0.89 -7.09
CA VAL A 115 -14.27 -0.17 -6.70
C VAL A 115 -13.04 -0.86 -7.28
N ARG A 116 -12.19 -0.10 -7.94
CA ARG A 116 -10.93 -0.60 -8.49
C ARG A 116 -9.90 -0.86 -7.39
N TYR A 117 -9.18 -1.96 -7.50
CA TYR A 117 -8.12 -2.30 -6.56
C TYR A 117 -6.93 -2.97 -7.27
N ALA A 118 -5.77 -3.00 -6.61
CA ALA A 118 -4.65 -3.81 -7.06
C ALA A 118 -4.82 -5.26 -6.61
N THR A 119 -4.74 -6.19 -7.54
CA THR A 119 -4.71 -7.62 -7.22
C THR A 119 -3.48 -7.95 -6.36
N LEU A 120 -3.49 -9.05 -5.62
CA LEU A 120 -2.36 -9.46 -4.78
C LEU A 120 -1.03 -9.51 -5.57
N LYS A 121 -1.05 -9.98 -6.83
CA LYS A 121 0.12 -10.02 -7.71
C LYS A 121 0.63 -8.63 -8.11
N GLN A 122 -0.27 -7.65 -8.23
CA GLN A 122 0.09 -6.25 -8.51
C GLN A 122 0.55 -5.55 -7.24
N ALA A 123 -0.09 -5.83 -6.11
CA ALA A 123 0.24 -5.25 -4.81
C ALA A 123 1.57 -5.77 -4.24
N ASN A 124 1.99 -6.99 -4.66
CA ASN A 124 3.30 -7.58 -4.33
C ASN A 124 4.07 -7.96 -5.62
N PRO A 125 4.58 -6.99 -6.38
CA PRO A 125 5.28 -7.27 -7.63
C PRO A 125 6.59 -8.04 -7.40
N SER A 126 6.91 -8.96 -8.32
CA SER A 126 8.16 -9.72 -8.32
C SER A 126 9.38 -8.79 -8.43
N LYS A 127 10.57 -9.30 -8.08
CA LYS A 127 11.83 -8.53 -8.18
C LYS A 127 12.07 -7.97 -9.59
N LEU A 128 11.77 -8.74 -10.65
CA LEU A 128 11.88 -8.30 -12.03
C LEU A 128 10.91 -7.16 -12.36
N ARG A 129 9.65 -7.25 -11.94
CA ARG A 129 8.67 -6.17 -12.09
C ARG A 129 9.08 -4.91 -11.33
N LYS A 130 9.58 -5.06 -10.10
CA LYS A 130 10.10 -3.91 -9.32
C LYS A 130 11.23 -3.20 -10.07
N ALA A 131 12.17 -3.94 -10.63
CA ALA A 131 13.29 -3.36 -11.40
C ALA A 131 12.78 -2.62 -12.65
N ALA A 132 11.90 -3.24 -13.43
CA ALA A 132 11.32 -2.63 -14.63
C ALA A 132 10.57 -1.31 -14.28
N TYR A 133 9.73 -1.32 -13.25
CA TYR A 133 9.05 -0.11 -12.79
C TYR A 133 10.01 0.95 -12.25
N GLY A 134 11.09 0.56 -11.57
CA GLY A 134 12.10 1.49 -11.07
C GLY A 134 12.87 2.20 -12.19
N VAL A 135 13.18 1.50 -13.28
CA VAL A 135 13.78 2.09 -14.48
C VAL A 135 12.79 3.05 -15.16
N ALA A 136 11.56 2.61 -15.34
CA ALA A 136 10.51 3.42 -15.94
C ALA A 136 10.25 4.71 -15.16
N TRP A 137 10.17 4.62 -13.85
CA TRP A 137 10.02 5.78 -12.95
C TRP A 137 11.17 6.77 -13.08
N ARG A 138 12.40 6.27 -13.10
CA ARG A 138 13.62 7.10 -13.19
C ARG A 138 13.70 7.85 -14.50
N ASN A 139 13.29 7.24 -15.59
CA ASN A 139 13.37 7.82 -16.92
C ASN A 139 12.24 8.80 -17.24
N LYS A 140 11.27 9.03 -16.33
CA LYS A 140 10.07 9.86 -16.53
C LYS A 140 9.28 9.53 -17.82
N THR A 141 9.59 8.40 -18.46
CA THR A 141 9.06 7.99 -19.76
C THR A 141 7.75 7.24 -19.66
N VAL A 142 7.37 6.82 -18.45
CA VAL A 142 6.12 6.13 -18.22
C VAL A 142 5.08 7.15 -17.80
N ASN A 143 4.18 7.41 -18.72
CA ASN A 143 2.90 8.02 -18.36
C ASN A 143 2.23 7.04 -17.39
N PHE A 144 2.04 7.45 -16.12
CA PHE A 144 1.42 6.61 -15.07
C PHE A 144 0.08 6.04 -15.52
N HIS A 145 -0.68 6.80 -16.33
CA HIS A 145 -1.91 6.34 -16.96
C HIS A 145 -1.73 5.02 -17.72
N ARG A 146 -0.64 4.88 -18.47
CA ARG A 146 -0.38 3.68 -19.27
C ARG A 146 -0.07 2.44 -18.42
N LEU A 147 0.52 2.61 -17.25
CA LEU A 147 0.71 1.50 -16.30
C LEU A 147 -0.61 1.02 -15.68
N TYR A 148 -1.53 1.95 -15.45
CA TYR A 148 -2.88 1.63 -14.97
C TYR A 148 -3.72 0.97 -16.07
N ASP A 149 -3.61 1.44 -17.30
CA ASP A 149 -4.32 0.86 -18.46
C ASP A 149 -3.85 -0.58 -18.72
N LEU A 150 -2.55 -0.86 -18.63
CA LEU A 150 -2.01 -2.22 -18.73
C LEU A 150 -2.51 -3.14 -17.60
N ALA A 151 -2.71 -2.60 -16.39
CA ALA A 151 -3.27 -3.35 -15.28
C ALA A 151 -4.76 -3.63 -15.47
N GLU A 152 -5.50 -2.72 -16.10
CA GLU A 152 -6.91 -2.90 -16.46
C GLU A 152 -7.08 -3.98 -17.54
N ASP A 153 -6.23 -3.99 -18.55
CA ASP A 153 -6.19 -5.04 -19.58
C ASP A 153 -5.96 -6.44 -19.00
N GLU A 154 -5.08 -6.58 -18.00
CA GLU A 154 -4.84 -7.87 -17.32
C GLU A 154 -6.10 -8.33 -16.54
N LYS A 155 -6.82 -7.40 -15.89
CA LYS A 155 -8.05 -7.70 -15.14
C LYS A 155 -9.17 -8.11 -16.11
N THR A 156 -9.38 -7.34 -17.15
CA THR A 156 -10.41 -7.61 -18.18
C THR A 156 -10.18 -8.94 -18.89
N ARG A 157 -8.93 -9.26 -19.23
CA ARG A 157 -8.55 -10.57 -19.79
C ARG A 157 -8.73 -11.73 -18.82
N SER A 158 -8.53 -11.51 -17.51
CA SER A 158 -8.72 -12.57 -16.50
C SER A 158 -10.20 -12.85 -16.24
N LEU A 159 -11.06 -11.83 -16.29
CA LEU A 159 -12.52 -11.97 -16.18
C LEU A 159 -13.09 -12.69 -17.40
N ALA A 160 -12.72 -12.29 -18.62
CA ALA A 160 -13.14 -12.96 -19.84
C ALA A 160 -12.73 -14.43 -19.93
N LYS A 161 -11.62 -14.82 -19.29
CA LYS A 161 -11.21 -16.24 -19.17
C LYS A 161 -12.02 -17.03 -18.14
N LYS A 162 -12.62 -16.37 -17.13
CA LYS A 162 -13.49 -17.01 -16.15
C LYS A 162 -14.90 -17.23 -16.68
N GLU A 163 -15.41 -16.33 -17.52
CA GLU A 163 -16.74 -16.43 -18.15
C GLU A 163 -16.79 -17.50 -19.26
N ASN A 164 -15.65 -17.88 -19.82
CA ASN A 164 -15.53 -18.93 -20.88
C ASN A 164 -15.14 -20.31 -20.32
N ARG A 165 -15.28 -20.56 -19.02
CA ARG A 165 -15.13 -21.87 -18.36
C ARG A 165 -16.38 -22.27 -17.62
#